data_87857851d80b335c4c7ac2ce3bfc01fd
#
_entry.id   87857851d80b335c4c7ac2ce3bfc01fd
#
_cell.length_a   1.000
_cell.length_b   1.000
_cell.length_c   1.000
_cell.angle_alpha   90.00
_cell.angle_beta   90.00
_cell.angle_gamma   90.00
#
_symmetry.space_group_name_H-M   'P 1'
#
loop_
_entity.id
_entity.type
_entity.pdbx_description
1 polymer ?
#
loop_
_entity_poly.entity_id
_entity_poly.type
_entity_poly.pdbx_seq_one_letter_code
_entity_poly.pdbx_strand_id
1 'polypeptide(L)'
;ALARQDFARRRIAALLDLPQDITPTAASPSRPLGLWEPSLQESIIAAYNYREELDQLVLDISINNSRANASLAAVQPVLSFVNNWSTFRYVGQTNKKSWGGIDFDDYQYGFNNATSLQLSWRLYDGGRARAQYRASKQAAEQSTYEFASERDQIRLEVEESFFDLRKSIQN
;
A
#
# COMPACT_ATOMS: atom_id res chain seq x y z
N ALA A 1 37.20 -4.85 21.14
CA ALA A 1 36.83 -5.85 20.12
C ALA A 1 35.82 -6.87 20.67
N LEU A 2 36.13 -7.58 21.79
CA LEU A 2 35.25 -8.63 22.34
C LEU A 2 33.86 -8.16 22.72
N ALA A 3 33.73 -7.03 23.42
CA ALA A 3 32.41 -6.47 23.80
C ALA A 3 31.50 -6.15 22.58
N ARG A 4 32.07 -5.69 21.47
CA ARG A 4 31.31 -5.46 20.23
C ARG A 4 30.85 -6.77 19.60
N GLN A 5 31.67 -7.81 19.66
CA GLN A 5 31.32 -9.14 19.16
C GLN A 5 30.19 -9.76 19.99
N ASP A 6 30.24 -9.67 21.30
CA ASP A 6 29.19 -10.20 22.18
C ASP A 6 27.88 -9.44 22.00
N PHE A 7 27.94 -8.12 21.84
CA PHE A 7 26.77 -7.31 21.52
C PHE A 7 26.17 -7.67 20.18
N ALA A 8 26.98 -7.87 19.13
CA ALA A 8 26.51 -8.28 17.81
C ALA A 8 25.83 -9.66 17.86
N ARG A 9 26.39 -10.62 18.60
CA ARG A 9 25.77 -11.94 18.81
C ARG A 9 24.42 -11.83 19.50
N ARG A 10 24.32 -11.01 20.56
CA ARG A 10 23.04 -10.76 21.24
C ARG A 10 22.01 -10.11 20.33
N ARG A 11 22.43 -9.18 19.48
CA ARG A 11 21.55 -8.56 18.48
C ARG A 11 21.02 -9.56 17.46
N ILE A 12 21.86 -10.49 17.01
CA ILE A 12 21.45 -11.58 16.11
C ILE A 12 20.46 -12.51 16.82
N ALA A 13 20.72 -12.89 18.10
CA ALA A 13 19.79 -13.70 18.87
C ALA A 13 18.42 -13.03 19.01
N ALA A 14 18.37 -11.72 19.25
CA ALA A 14 17.13 -10.96 19.33
C ALA A 14 16.39 -10.90 17.99
N LEU A 15 17.09 -10.74 16.86
CA LEU A 15 16.49 -10.74 15.52
C LEU A 15 15.92 -12.10 15.11
N LEU A 16 16.50 -13.18 15.65
CA LEU A 16 16.05 -14.56 15.41
C LEU A 16 15.05 -15.06 16.47
N ASP A 17 14.63 -14.19 17.40
CA ASP A 17 13.73 -14.52 18.51
C ASP A 17 14.21 -15.73 19.35
N LEU A 18 15.53 -15.82 19.56
CA LEU A 18 16.13 -16.89 20.34
C LEU A 18 16.05 -16.61 21.84
N PRO A 19 15.91 -17.66 22.69
CA PRO A 19 15.97 -17.51 24.15
C PRO A 19 17.24 -16.79 24.61
N GLN A 20 17.16 -16.08 25.75
CA GLN A 20 18.26 -15.24 26.25
C GLN A 20 19.54 -16.02 26.65
N ASP A 21 19.43 -17.29 26.91
CA ASP A 21 20.51 -18.20 27.23
C ASP A 21 21.31 -18.69 26.00
N ILE A 22 20.73 -18.53 24.79
CA ILE A 22 21.37 -18.93 23.54
C ILE A 22 22.20 -17.78 22.97
N THR A 23 23.50 -18.05 22.74
CA THR A 23 24.39 -17.11 22.05
C THR A 23 24.81 -17.70 20.71
N PRO A 24 24.28 -17.19 19.58
CA PRO A 24 24.62 -17.71 18.26
C PRO A 24 26.09 -17.45 17.94
N THR A 25 26.72 -18.43 17.29
CA THR A 25 28.10 -18.33 16.83
C THR A 25 28.14 -18.67 15.33
N ALA A 26 28.98 -17.95 14.59
CA ALA A 26 29.15 -18.25 13.16
C ALA A 26 29.75 -19.68 13.01
N ALA A 27 29.11 -20.47 12.14
CA ALA A 27 29.57 -21.85 11.86
C ALA A 27 30.84 -21.86 11.02
N SER A 28 31.08 -20.83 10.24
CA SER A 28 32.23 -20.69 9.33
C SER A 28 33.03 -19.44 9.67
N PRO A 29 34.35 -19.46 9.54
CA PRO A 29 35.16 -18.26 9.66
C PRO A 29 34.79 -17.27 8.52
N SER A 30 34.79 -15.99 8.84
CA SER A 30 34.60 -14.96 7.82
C SER A 30 35.75 -14.99 6.80
N ARG A 31 35.38 -15.06 5.53
CA ARG A 31 36.34 -14.94 4.42
C ARG A 31 35.97 -13.74 3.57
N PRO A 32 36.93 -12.91 3.14
CA PRO A 32 36.66 -11.85 2.18
C PRO A 32 36.09 -12.45 0.89
N LEU A 33 34.99 -11.92 0.40
CA LEU A 33 34.36 -12.36 -0.86
C LEU A 33 35.15 -11.89 -2.11
N GLY A 34 36.10 -10.99 -1.93
CA GLY A 34 36.88 -10.34 -2.98
C GLY A 34 36.97 -8.83 -2.76
N LEU A 35 37.57 -8.14 -3.70
CA LEU A 35 37.63 -6.69 -3.71
C LEU A 35 36.41 -6.14 -4.49
N TRP A 36 35.90 -5.01 -4.04
CA TRP A 36 34.88 -4.28 -4.78
C TRP A 36 35.56 -3.54 -5.92
N GLU A 37 35.36 -4.01 -7.15
CA GLU A 37 36.03 -3.47 -8.34
C GLU A 37 35.36 -2.22 -8.93
N PRO A 38 34.01 -2.04 -8.83
CA PRO A 38 33.35 -0.88 -9.41
C PRO A 38 33.86 0.44 -8.83
N SER A 39 33.91 1.44 -9.68
CA SER A 39 34.22 2.82 -9.27
C SER A 39 33.10 3.39 -8.39
N LEU A 40 33.39 4.49 -7.69
CA LEU A 40 32.39 5.19 -6.89
C LEU A 40 31.15 5.57 -7.73
N GLN A 41 31.36 6.07 -8.94
CA GLN A 41 30.27 6.48 -9.82
C GLN A 41 29.40 5.29 -10.26
N GLU A 42 30.02 4.17 -10.62
CA GLU A 42 29.28 2.95 -10.96
C GLU A 42 28.50 2.40 -9.77
N SER A 43 29.08 2.49 -8.57
CA SER A 43 28.40 2.07 -7.34
C SER A 43 27.18 2.94 -7.03
N ILE A 44 27.24 4.25 -7.25
CA ILE A 44 26.11 5.17 -7.10
C ILE A 44 25.01 4.85 -8.12
N ILE A 45 25.37 4.65 -9.40
CA ILE A 45 24.41 4.30 -10.45
C ILE A 45 23.73 2.96 -10.14
N ALA A 46 24.50 1.97 -9.69
CA ALA A 46 23.96 0.69 -9.29
C ALA A 46 22.98 0.84 -8.11
N ALA A 47 23.32 1.62 -7.09
CA ALA A 47 22.44 1.89 -5.97
C ALA A 47 21.11 2.51 -6.41
N TYR A 48 21.11 3.49 -7.30
CA TYR A 48 19.89 4.09 -7.84
C TYR A 48 19.01 3.11 -8.60
N ASN A 49 19.60 2.09 -9.24
CA ASN A 49 18.85 1.08 -10.00
C ASN A 49 18.29 -0.07 -9.13
N TYR A 50 18.83 -0.29 -7.93
CA TYR A 50 18.48 -1.42 -7.09
C TYR A 50 17.83 -1.03 -5.75
N ARG A 51 17.69 0.26 -5.47
CA ARG A 51 17.03 0.75 -4.27
C ARG A 51 15.53 0.89 -4.52
N GLU A 52 14.76 0.00 -3.92
CA GLU A 52 13.29 -0.05 -4.06
C GLU A 52 12.60 1.18 -3.44
N GLU A 53 13.27 1.87 -2.51
CA GLU A 53 12.76 3.10 -1.90
C GLU A 53 12.50 4.20 -2.94
N LEU A 54 13.34 4.28 -3.99
CA LEU A 54 13.14 5.24 -5.08
C LEU A 54 11.91 4.88 -5.93
N ASP A 55 11.72 3.60 -6.23
CA ASP A 55 10.54 3.12 -6.97
C ASP A 55 9.25 3.37 -6.18
N GLN A 56 9.29 3.16 -4.87
CA GLN A 56 8.16 3.48 -3.99
C GLN A 56 7.76 4.96 -4.10
N LEU A 57 8.72 5.89 -4.03
CA LEU A 57 8.44 7.32 -4.14
C LEU A 57 7.89 7.71 -5.51
N VAL A 58 8.35 7.08 -6.59
CA VAL A 58 7.78 7.27 -7.94
C VAL A 58 6.32 6.82 -7.98
N LEU A 59 6.01 5.69 -7.36
CA LEU A 59 4.63 5.21 -7.24
C LEU A 59 3.77 6.15 -6.40
N ASP A 60 4.28 6.70 -5.32
CA ASP A 60 3.56 7.67 -4.48
C ASP A 60 3.21 8.96 -5.24
N ILE A 61 4.11 9.47 -6.09
CA ILE A 61 3.82 10.57 -7.00
C ILE A 61 2.65 10.20 -7.93
N SER A 62 2.67 9.01 -8.51
CA SER A 62 1.61 8.50 -9.40
C SER A 62 0.27 8.36 -8.67
N ILE A 63 0.28 7.82 -7.45
CA ILE A 63 -0.91 7.67 -6.59
C ILE A 63 -1.52 9.04 -6.29
N ASN A 64 -0.72 10.03 -5.89
CA ASN A 64 -1.21 11.35 -5.55
C ASN A 64 -1.74 12.10 -6.78
N ASN A 65 -1.15 11.91 -7.96
CA ASN A 65 -1.69 12.42 -9.22
C ASN A 65 -3.03 11.76 -9.58
N SER A 66 -3.16 10.46 -9.38
CA SER A 66 -4.41 9.72 -9.61
C SER A 66 -5.51 10.15 -8.64
N ARG A 67 -5.17 10.40 -7.37
CA ARG A 67 -6.08 10.96 -6.35
C ARG A 67 -6.56 12.37 -6.73
N ALA A 68 -5.67 13.19 -7.30
CA ALA A 68 -6.05 14.50 -7.81
C ALA A 68 -7.12 14.38 -8.91
N ASN A 69 -6.89 13.52 -9.90
CA ASN A 69 -7.85 13.29 -10.98
C ASN A 69 -9.17 12.70 -10.47
N ALA A 70 -9.11 11.75 -9.52
CA ALA A 70 -10.30 11.17 -8.89
C ALA A 70 -11.13 12.22 -8.13
N SER A 71 -10.49 13.24 -7.55
CA SER A 71 -11.19 14.33 -6.86
C SER A 71 -12.07 15.14 -7.83
N LEU A 72 -11.66 15.33 -9.07
CA LEU A 72 -12.46 16.00 -10.10
C LEU A 72 -13.60 15.14 -10.60
N ALA A 73 -13.49 13.81 -10.53
CA ALA A 73 -14.57 12.91 -10.91
C ALA A 73 -15.82 13.09 -10.03
N ALA A 74 -15.68 13.60 -8.81
CA ALA A 74 -16.80 13.85 -7.90
C ALA A 74 -17.82 14.89 -8.41
N VAL A 75 -17.44 15.74 -9.37
CA VAL A 75 -18.31 16.73 -10.01
C VAL A 75 -18.66 16.37 -11.46
N GLN A 76 -18.26 15.19 -11.92
CA GLN A 76 -18.65 14.68 -13.23
C GLN A 76 -19.98 13.93 -13.16
N PRO A 77 -20.76 13.91 -14.27
CA PRO A 77 -21.96 13.09 -14.34
C PRO A 77 -21.60 11.60 -14.29
N VAL A 78 -22.33 10.85 -13.49
CA VAL A 78 -22.19 9.38 -13.37
C VAL A 78 -23.46 8.74 -13.90
N LEU A 79 -23.32 7.91 -14.93
CA LEU A 79 -24.39 7.08 -15.45
C LEU A 79 -24.23 5.66 -14.87
N SER A 80 -25.23 5.21 -14.14
CA SER A 80 -25.25 3.89 -13.52
C SER A 80 -26.37 3.04 -14.11
N PHE A 81 -26.06 1.80 -14.44
CA PHE A 81 -27.05 0.75 -14.70
C PHE A 81 -27.29 -0.01 -13.40
N VAL A 82 -28.53 0.01 -12.93
CA VAL A 82 -28.91 -0.65 -11.69
C VAL A 82 -29.94 -1.73 -12.01
N ASN A 83 -29.66 -2.96 -11.64
CA ASN A 83 -30.59 -4.06 -11.67
C ASN A 83 -30.78 -4.61 -10.27
N ASN A 84 -32.00 -4.50 -9.75
CA ASN A 84 -32.39 -5.03 -8.46
C ASN A 84 -33.23 -6.27 -8.66
N TRP A 85 -32.76 -7.38 -8.12
CA TRP A 85 -33.50 -8.63 -8.07
C TRP A 85 -33.81 -8.96 -6.62
N SER A 86 -35.09 -9.03 -6.27
CA SER A 86 -35.54 -9.40 -4.94
C SER A 86 -36.58 -10.54 -4.99
N THR A 87 -36.47 -11.45 -4.09
CA THR A 87 -37.46 -12.51 -3.85
C THR A 87 -38.07 -12.31 -2.47
N PHE A 88 -39.38 -12.53 -2.38
CA PHE A 88 -40.06 -12.45 -1.09
C PHE A 88 -40.93 -13.67 -0.90
N ARG A 89 -41.05 -14.07 0.35
CA ARG A 89 -41.97 -15.10 0.80
C ARG A 89 -42.69 -14.63 2.08
N TYR A 90 -43.98 -14.54 2.01
CA TYR A 90 -44.79 -14.28 3.17
C TYR A 90 -45.49 -15.57 3.59
N VAL A 91 -45.42 -15.87 4.88
CA VAL A 91 -46.19 -16.96 5.52
C VAL A 91 -47.02 -16.26 6.59
N GLY A 92 -48.31 -16.18 6.38
CA GLY A 92 -49.20 -15.48 7.31
C GLY A 92 -50.59 -16.01 7.34
N GLN A 93 -51.28 -15.81 8.46
CA GLN A 93 -52.69 -16.21 8.68
C GLN A 93 -53.67 -15.08 8.34
N THR A 94 -53.40 -14.25 7.36
CA THR A 94 -54.18 -13.02 7.12
C THR A 94 -55.53 -13.23 6.48
N ASN A 95 -55.77 -14.38 5.85
CA ASN A 95 -57.09 -14.76 5.32
C ASN A 95 -57.31 -16.25 5.60
N LYS A 96 -57.87 -16.57 6.79
CA LYS A 96 -58.33 -17.92 7.07
C LYS A 96 -59.47 -18.30 6.10
N LYS A 97 -59.13 -18.98 5.03
CA LYS A 97 -60.13 -19.72 4.25
C LYS A 97 -60.38 -21.01 5.00
N SER A 98 -61.40 -20.99 5.85
CA SER A 98 -61.88 -22.20 6.51
C SER A 98 -62.88 -22.90 5.58
N TRP A 99 -62.59 -24.12 5.20
CA TRP A 99 -63.54 -24.98 4.53
C TRP A 99 -63.65 -26.30 5.30
N GLY A 100 -64.81 -26.63 5.78
CA GLY A 100 -64.98 -27.85 6.54
C GLY A 100 -64.21 -27.90 7.87
N GLY A 101 -63.91 -26.77 8.53
CA GLY A 101 -63.21 -26.72 9.82
C GLY A 101 -61.72 -26.90 9.74
N ILE A 102 -61.10 -26.88 8.54
CA ILE A 102 -59.66 -26.93 8.34
C ILE A 102 -59.17 -25.53 7.98
N ASP A 103 -58.24 -25.00 8.76
CA ASP A 103 -57.55 -23.74 8.50
C ASP A 103 -56.39 -23.96 7.52
N PHE A 104 -56.34 -23.21 6.45
CA PHE A 104 -55.22 -23.21 5.49
C PHE A 104 -54.35 -22.01 5.71
N ASP A 105 -53.04 -22.22 5.81
CA ASP A 105 -52.05 -21.15 5.81
C ASP A 105 -51.97 -20.54 4.41
N ASP A 106 -51.96 -19.19 4.34
CA ASP A 106 -51.77 -18.48 3.07
C ASP A 106 -50.28 -18.29 2.82
N TYR A 107 -49.82 -18.86 1.71
CA TYR A 107 -48.44 -18.74 1.25
C TYR A 107 -48.36 -17.80 0.05
N GLN A 108 -47.69 -16.69 0.21
CA GLN A 108 -47.41 -15.78 -0.89
C GLN A 108 -45.93 -15.76 -1.16
N TYR A 109 -45.54 -16.04 -2.38
CA TYR A 109 -44.19 -15.88 -2.85
C TYR A 109 -44.19 -15.06 -4.13
N GLY A 110 -43.12 -14.30 -4.32
CA GLY A 110 -42.96 -13.55 -5.53
C GLY A 110 -41.50 -13.19 -5.76
N PHE A 111 -41.25 -12.75 -6.96
CA PHE A 111 -39.97 -12.11 -7.33
C PHE A 111 -40.26 -10.75 -7.93
N ASN A 112 -39.35 -9.86 -7.72
CA ASN A 112 -39.35 -8.54 -8.35
C ASN A 112 -38.01 -8.33 -9.02
N ASN A 113 -38.01 -7.89 -10.27
CA ASN A 113 -36.84 -7.43 -11.00
C ASN A 113 -37.12 -5.99 -11.46
N ALA A 114 -36.29 -5.06 -11.00
CA ALA A 114 -36.32 -3.68 -11.40
C ALA A 114 -35.00 -3.30 -12.05
N THR A 115 -35.05 -2.93 -13.32
CA THR A 115 -33.90 -2.45 -14.08
C THR A 115 -34.06 -0.97 -14.35
N SER A 116 -33.03 -0.18 -14.05
CA SER A 116 -33.04 1.27 -14.26
C SER A 116 -31.71 1.79 -14.73
N LEU A 117 -31.74 2.88 -15.49
CA LEU A 117 -30.59 3.75 -15.77
C LEU A 117 -30.71 4.98 -14.88
N GLN A 118 -29.69 5.23 -14.09
CA GLN A 118 -29.66 6.33 -13.15
C GLN A 118 -28.53 7.29 -13.55
N LEU A 119 -28.86 8.54 -13.84
CA LEU A 119 -27.90 9.63 -14.05
C LEU A 119 -27.84 10.46 -12.77
N SER A 120 -26.65 10.54 -12.17
CA SER A 120 -26.38 11.41 -11.02
C SER A 120 -25.33 12.45 -11.39
N TRP A 121 -25.63 13.71 -11.18
CA TRP A 121 -24.71 14.80 -11.46
C TRP A 121 -24.74 15.85 -10.34
N ARG A 122 -23.59 16.05 -9.70
CA ARG A 122 -23.43 17.08 -8.68
C ARG A 122 -22.99 18.38 -9.35
N LEU A 123 -23.94 19.27 -9.59
CA LEU A 123 -23.70 20.54 -10.27
C LEU A 123 -22.85 21.52 -9.46
N TYR A 124 -22.93 21.45 -8.12
CA TYR A 124 -22.20 22.32 -7.23
C TYR A 124 -21.85 21.60 -5.91
N ASP A 125 -20.61 21.73 -5.47
CA ASP A 125 -20.08 21.08 -4.26
C ASP A 125 -19.39 22.05 -3.28
N GLY A 126 -19.61 23.37 -3.45
CA GLY A 126 -18.96 24.40 -2.63
C GLY A 126 -17.45 24.55 -2.89
N GLY A 127 -16.92 24.01 -4.00
CA GLY A 127 -15.49 24.06 -4.33
C GLY A 127 -14.66 22.96 -3.69
N ARG A 128 -15.30 21.99 -3.03
CA ARG A 128 -14.64 20.87 -2.34
C ARG A 128 -13.75 20.04 -3.29
N ALA A 129 -14.24 19.65 -4.44
CA ALA A 129 -13.49 18.87 -5.42
C ALA A 129 -12.22 19.60 -5.88
N ARG A 130 -12.32 20.91 -6.12
CA ARG A 130 -11.16 21.74 -6.48
C ARG A 130 -10.15 21.85 -5.35
N ALA A 131 -10.60 22.03 -4.11
CA ALA A 131 -9.72 22.08 -2.96
C ALA A 131 -8.98 20.75 -2.77
N GLN A 132 -9.69 19.63 -2.88
CA GLN A 132 -9.10 18.30 -2.80
C GLN A 132 -8.12 18.02 -3.95
N TYR A 133 -8.44 18.44 -5.16
CA TYR A 133 -7.53 18.36 -6.30
C TYR A 133 -6.21 19.10 -6.03
N ARG A 134 -6.28 20.34 -5.55
CA ARG A 134 -5.09 21.13 -5.21
C ARG A 134 -4.28 20.48 -4.11
N ALA A 135 -4.93 19.98 -3.05
CA ALA A 135 -4.27 19.29 -1.95
C ALA A 135 -3.52 18.04 -2.45
N SER A 136 -4.13 17.22 -3.29
CA SER A 136 -3.49 16.05 -3.87
C SER A 136 -2.35 16.40 -4.84
N LYS A 137 -2.46 17.52 -5.57
CA LYS A 137 -1.37 18.01 -6.42
C LYS A 137 -0.17 18.50 -5.59
N GLN A 138 -0.42 19.19 -4.48
CA GLN A 138 0.65 19.58 -3.55
C GLN A 138 1.31 18.36 -2.88
N ALA A 139 0.53 17.32 -2.56
CA ALA A 139 1.08 16.07 -2.06
C ALA A 139 1.97 15.37 -3.11
N ALA A 140 1.59 15.38 -4.39
CA ALA A 140 2.44 14.85 -5.46
C ALA A 140 3.74 15.65 -5.62
N GLU A 141 3.68 16.96 -5.49
CA GLU A 141 4.86 17.83 -5.51
C GLU A 141 5.77 17.56 -4.30
N GLN A 142 5.20 17.39 -3.10
CA GLN A 142 5.93 16.98 -1.90
C GLN A 142 6.67 15.67 -2.13
N SER A 143 6.00 14.62 -2.63
CA SER A 143 6.64 13.34 -2.94
C SER A 143 7.77 13.48 -3.97
N THR A 144 7.71 14.46 -4.87
CA THR A 144 8.81 14.75 -5.80
C THR A 144 10.04 15.31 -5.08
N TYR A 145 9.84 16.16 -4.07
CA TYR A 145 10.96 16.64 -3.24
C TYR A 145 11.51 15.54 -2.33
N GLU A 146 10.66 14.68 -1.80
CA GLU A 146 11.08 13.51 -1.02
C GLU A 146 11.92 12.57 -1.87
N PHE A 147 11.54 12.31 -3.11
CA PHE A 147 12.35 11.54 -4.06
C PHE A 147 13.74 12.16 -4.28
N ALA A 148 13.83 13.47 -4.46
CA ALA A 148 15.12 14.15 -4.63
C ALA A 148 15.99 14.04 -3.37
N SER A 149 15.39 14.21 -2.19
CA SER A 149 16.08 14.07 -0.90
C SER A 149 16.59 12.65 -0.67
N GLU A 150 15.76 11.64 -0.95
CA GLU A 150 16.13 10.23 -0.80
C GLU A 150 17.27 9.83 -1.73
N ARG A 151 17.22 10.29 -2.98
CA ARG A 151 18.30 10.08 -3.93
C ARG A 151 19.61 10.65 -3.44
N ASP A 152 19.60 11.86 -2.88
CA ASP A 152 20.80 12.50 -2.35
C ASP A 152 21.31 11.78 -1.08
N GLN A 153 20.40 11.27 -0.24
CA GLN A 153 20.76 10.44 0.92
C GLN A 153 21.41 9.12 0.50
N ILE A 154 20.84 8.41 -0.45
CA ILE A 154 21.41 7.17 -1.00
C ILE A 154 22.82 7.42 -1.54
N ARG A 155 23.02 8.53 -2.24
CA ARG A 155 24.33 8.91 -2.72
C ARG A 155 25.34 9.05 -1.58
N LEU A 156 24.99 9.79 -0.51
CA LEU A 156 25.86 9.97 0.65
C LEU A 156 26.17 8.64 1.36
N GLU A 157 25.19 7.77 1.51
CA GLU A 157 25.38 6.42 2.10
C GLU A 157 26.37 5.58 1.29
N VAL A 158 26.28 5.63 -0.04
CA VAL A 158 27.21 4.91 -0.92
C VAL A 158 28.60 5.52 -0.85
N GLU A 159 28.73 6.84 -0.85
CA GLU A 159 30.00 7.54 -0.72
C GLU A 159 30.70 7.20 0.61
N GLU A 160 29.95 7.25 1.73
CA GLU A 160 30.46 6.89 3.05
C GLU A 160 30.93 5.45 3.09
N SER A 161 30.07 4.51 2.63
CA SER A 161 30.43 3.07 2.61
C SER A 161 31.62 2.77 1.71
N PHE A 162 31.76 3.47 0.58
CA PHE A 162 32.87 3.31 -0.34
C PHE A 162 34.20 3.77 0.28
N PHE A 163 34.19 4.92 0.97
CA PHE A 163 35.39 5.42 1.64
C PHE A 163 35.77 4.60 2.87
N ASP A 164 34.78 4.10 3.63
CA ASP A 164 35.03 3.22 4.76
C ASP A 164 35.62 1.87 4.32
N LEU A 165 35.12 1.30 3.23
CA LEU A 165 35.69 0.10 2.63
C LEU A 165 37.15 0.34 2.23
N ARG A 166 37.44 1.44 1.56
CA ARG A 166 38.78 1.79 1.11
C ARG A 166 39.74 1.97 2.29
N LYS A 167 39.30 2.62 3.36
CA LYS A 167 40.05 2.75 4.61
C LYS A 167 40.33 1.41 5.28
N SER A 168 39.36 0.49 5.26
CA SER A 168 39.52 -0.84 5.88
C SER A 168 40.47 -1.74 5.12
N ILE A 169 40.67 -1.52 3.82
CA ILE A 169 41.64 -2.25 2.99
C ILE A 169 43.09 -1.72 3.21
N GLN A 170 43.22 -0.44 3.55
CA GLN A 170 44.55 0.21 3.75
C GLN A 170 45.13 -0.04 5.15
N ASN A 171 44.32 -0.45 6.12
CA ASN A 171 44.76 -0.81 7.49
C ASN A 171 44.93 -2.31 7.66
#